data_8c24ba8b840d4f84255856814dcb663a
#
_entry.id   8c24ba8b840d4f84255856814dcb663a
#
_cell.length_a   1.000
_cell.length_b   1.000
_cell.length_c   1.000
_cell.angle_alpha   90.00
_cell.angle_beta   90.00
_cell.angle_gamma   90.00
#
_symmetry.space_group_name_H-M   'P 1'
#
loop_
_entity.id
_entity.type
_entity.pdbx_description
1 polymer ?
#
loop_
_entity_poly.entity_id
_entity_poly.type
_entity_poly.pdbx_seq_one_letter_code
_entity_poly.pdbx_strand_id
1 'polypeptide(L)'
;MTFDVVCLGILVADVIARPVDELPPAGSLRLVESISLRGGGCALNTATASMRLGLSAAVAGKLGADRLGDFLLHLLDERGIDRRGVVRDSTTPTSATIVLVAPGGERTFLHFTGANAQLRSDELDTDLLLSGRVLHAAGALVMDRLDGEPLAGLLAEAKRRGVTTCLDTVWDATDRWTRILPCLPYVDVFTPSLAEARAFTREHELESVARALQRAGAGDVVLKLGPAGCYVAGIGRIAPVRVRALDETGAGDAFVAGLLFGLLQGWPLERAARMANAMGALATTAIGASEGLQGLKETLALAGLE
;
A
#
# COMPACT_ATOMS: atom_id res chain seq x y z
N MET A 1 -12.37 4.40 -19.63
CA MET A 1 -11.75 3.80 -18.43
C MET A 1 -12.87 3.42 -17.48
N THR A 2 -12.79 2.22 -16.90
CA THR A 2 -13.87 1.65 -16.07
C THR A 2 -13.69 2.00 -14.60
N PHE A 3 -12.44 2.20 -14.16
CA PHE A 3 -12.10 2.51 -12.77
C PHE A 3 -11.28 3.80 -12.66
N ASP A 4 -11.32 4.43 -11.50
CA ASP A 4 -10.40 5.50 -11.16
C ASP A 4 -9.02 4.93 -10.83
N VAL A 5 -8.97 3.86 -10.03
CA VAL A 5 -7.72 3.22 -9.60
C VAL A 5 -7.81 1.70 -9.77
N VAL A 6 -6.79 1.09 -10.37
CA VAL A 6 -6.55 -0.36 -10.31
C VAL A 6 -5.33 -0.59 -9.44
N CYS A 7 -5.52 -1.27 -8.29
CA CYS A 7 -4.46 -1.61 -7.34
C CYS A 7 -3.92 -3.01 -7.64
N LEU A 8 -2.73 -3.09 -8.23
CA LEU A 8 -1.99 -4.33 -8.44
C LEU A 8 -1.04 -4.55 -7.27
N GLY A 9 -1.20 -5.65 -6.53
CA GLY A 9 -0.25 -5.87 -5.44
C GLY A 9 -0.67 -6.91 -4.41
N ILE A 10 -0.08 -6.78 -3.22
CA ILE A 10 -0.23 -7.77 -2.16
C ILE A 10 -1.60 -7.72 -1.49
N LEU A 11 -2.12 -8.93 -1.24
CA LEU A 11 -3.34 -9.22 -0.48
C LEU A 11 -2.95 -10.15 0.67
N VAL A 12 -3.28 -9.79 1.90
CA VAL A 12 -2.80 -10.48 3.10
C VAL A 12 -3.94 -10.70 4.09
N ALA A 13 -3.99 -11.88 4.69
CA ALA A 13 -4.87 -12.15 5.82
C ALA A 13 -4.10 -11.94 7.14
N ASP A 14 -4.50 -10.96 7.94
CA ASP A 14 -3.84 -10.61 9.18
C ASP A 14 -4.58 -11.21 10.37
N VAL A 15 -3.91 -12.09 11.12
CA VAL A 15 -4.40 -12.64 12.41
C VAL A 15 -3.78 -11.83 13.51
N ILE A 16 -4.58 -11.02 14.20
CA ILE A 16 -4.14 -10.09 15.24
C ILE A 16 -4.47 -10.65 16.61
N ALA A 17 -3.45 -10.91 17.44
CA ALA A 17 -3.58 -11.32 18.82
C ALA A 17 -3.14 -10.20 19.78
N ARG A 18 -3.95 -9.94 20.85
CA ARG A 18 -3.63 -8.89 21.84
C ARG A 18 -4.27 -9.15 23.22
N PRO A 19 -3.65 -8.64 24.35
CA PRO A 19 -2.27 -8.16 24.37
C PRO A 19 -1.29 -9.34 24.38
N VAL A 20 -0.15 -9.18 23.71
CA VAL A 20 0.97 -10.14 23.72
C VAL A 20 2.26 -9.36 23.89
N ASP A 21 2.85 -9.37 25.07
CA ASP A 21 4.11 -8.72 25.42
C ASP A 21 5.33 -9.64 25.15
N GLU A 22 5.14 -10.96 25.31
CA GLU A 22 6.14 -11.98 25.03
C GLU A 22 5.46 -13.29 24.60
N LEU A 23 6.17 -14.10 23.83
CA LEU A 23 5.70 -15.45 23.50
C LEU A 23 5.82 -16.35 24.72
N PRO A 24 4.82 -17.20 25.01
CA PRO A 24 4.93 -18.20 26.08
C PRO A 24 6.06 -19.19 25.77
N PRO A 25 6.72 -19.75 26.79
CA PRO A 25 7.67 -20.83 26.60
C PRO A 25 7.07 -21.99 25.82
N ALA A 26 7.91 -22.75 25.09
CA ALA A 26 7.45 -23.91 24.33
C ALA A 26 6.68 -24.90 25.21
N GLY A 27 5.51 -25.34 24.72
CA GLY A 27 4.60 -26.26 25.45
C GLY A 27 3.68 -25.61 26.49
N SER A 28 3.75 -24.29 26.67
CA SER A 28 2.85 -23.55 27.56
C SER A 28 1.77 -22.77 26.78
N LEU A 29 0.77 -22.27 27.50
CA LEU A 29 -0.36 -21.49 26.96
C LEU A 29 -0.41 -20.13 27.63
N ARG A 30 -0.66 -19.08 26.84
CA ARG A 30 -1.00 -17.73 27.32
C ARG A 30 -2.42 -17.38 26.88
N LEU A 31 -3.22 -16.89 27.80
CA LEU A 31 -4.53 -16.30 27.48
C LEU A 31 -4.31 -14.86 26.97
N VAL A 32 -5.03 -14.49 25.93
CA VAL A 32 -5.09 -13.14 25.37
C VAL A 32 -6.53 -12.62 25.43
N GLU A 33 -6.73 -11.30 25.33
CA GLU A 33 -8.07 -10.70 25.40
C GLU A 33 -8.83 -10.88 24.08
N SER A 34 -8.12 -10.87 22.95
CA SER A 34 -8.77 -11.03 21.65
C SER A 34 -7.83 -11.62 20.60
N ILE A 35 -8.44 -12.39 19.68
CA ILE A 35 -7.86 -12.78 18.41
C ILE A 35 -8.85 -12.39 17.31
N SER A 36 -8.40 -11.67 16.29
CA SER A 36 -9.24 -11.25 15.17
C SER A 36 -8.55 -11.51 13.84
N LEU A 37 -9.36 -11.82 12.82
CA LEU A 37 -8.92 -11.94 11.43
C LEU A 37 -9.31 -10.64 10.69
N ARG A 38 -8.35 -10.04 9.99
CA ARG A 38 -8.51 -8.80 9.22
C ARG A 38 -7.95 -8.97 7.81
N GLY A 39 -8.49 -8.21 6.87
CA GLY A 39 -7.86 -8.08 5.56
C GLY A 39 -6.83 -6.98 5.60
N GLY A 40 -5.67 -7.27 5.02
CA GLY A 40 -4.53 -6.39 4.85
C GLY A 40 -3.88 -6.55 3.48
N GLY A 41 -2.69 -5.99 3.35
CA GLY A 41 -1.95 -5.90 2.11
C GLY A 41 -2.23 -4.61 1.34
N CYS A 42 -1.17 -4.04 0.77
CA CYS A 42 -1.18 -2.68 0.23
C CYS A 42 -2.25 -2.48 -0.85
N ALA A 43 -2.49 -3.46 -1.73
CA ALA A 43 -3.52 -3.34 -2.77
C ALA A 43 -4.93 -3.27 -2.19
N LEU A 44 -5.27 -4.11 -1.20
CA LEU A 44 -6.56 -4.09 -0.54
C LEU A 44 -6.76 -2.80 0.26
N ASN A 45 -5.74 -2.38 0.99
CA ASN A 45 -5.80 -1.19 1.84
C ASN A 45 -5.98 0.08 1.01
N THR A 46 -5.15 0.26 -0.05
CA THR A 46 -5.26 1.42 -0.94
C THR A 46 -6.59 1.44 -1.69
N ALA A 47 -7.07 0.28 -2.19
CA ALA A 47 -8.38 0.21 -2.83
C ALA A 47 -9.51 0.58 -1.85
N THR A 48 -9.46 0.06 -0.60
CA THR A 48 -10.44 0.40 0.44
C THR A 48 -10.44 1.88 0.76
N ALA A 49 -9.25 2.49 0.92
CA ALA A 49 -9.12 3.91 1.20
C ALA A 49 -9.60 4.77 0.01
N SER A 50 -9.36 4.34 -1.23
CA SER A 50 -9.87 4.99 -2.44
C SER A 50 -11.39 4.98 -2.50
N MET A 51 -12.03 3.84 -2.18
CA MET A 51 -13.50 3.73 -2.10
C MET A 51 -14.10 4.67 -1.03
N ARG A 52 -13.41 4.87 0.10
CA ARG A 52 -13.84 5.83 1.15
C ARG A 52 -13.86 7.28 0.66
N LEU A 53 -13.02 7.61 -0.30
CA LEU A 53 -12.98 8.92 -0.96
C LEU A 53 -13.97 9.03 -2.15
N GLY A 54 -14.75 8.00 -2.43
CA GLY A 54 -15.71 7.97 -3.54
C GLY A 54 -15.09 7.63 -4.90
N LEU A 55 -13.84 7.14 -4.95
CA LEU A 55 -13.23 6.63 -6.17
C LEU A 55 -13.71 5.21 -6.45
N SER A 56 -13.82 4.85 -7.72
CA SER A 56 -14.04 3.46 -8.14
C SER A 56 -12.71 2.70 -8.18
N ALA A 57 -12.66 1.52 -7.54
CA ALA A 57 -11.43 0.75 -7.43
C ALA A 57 -11.60 -0.71 -7.86
N ALA A 58 -10.55 -1.25 -8.49
CA ALA A 58 -10.37 -2.68 -8.73
C ALA A 58 -9.05 -3.15 -8.09
N VAL A 59 -9.00 -4.44 -7.76
CA VAL A 59 -7.81 -5.09 -7.22
C VAL A 59 -7.36 -6.21 -8.13
N ALA A 60 -6.06 -6.26 -8.39
CA ALA A 60 -5.37 -7.36 -9.02
C ALA A 60 -4.26 -7.88 -8.09
N GLY A 61 -4.16 -9.18 -7.97
CA GLY A 61 -3.21 -9.83 -7.06
C GLY A 61 -3.40 -11.33 -7.05
N LYS A 62 -2.78 -12.02 -6.10
CA LYS A 62 -2.85 -13.48 -6.05
C LYS A 62 -3.19 -13.99 -4.65
N LEU A 63 -4.17 -14.89 -4.57
CA LEU A 63 -4.61 -15.56 -3.36
C LEU A 63 -4.55 -17.06 -3.53
N GLY A 64 -4.27 -17.78 -2.46
CA GLY A 64 -4.42 -19.24 -2.43
C GLY A 64 -5.88 -19.67 -2.59
N ALA A 65 -6.11 -20.86 -3.13
CA ALA A 65 -7.44 -21.49 -3.17
C ALA A 65 -7.78 -22.11 -1.81
N ASP A 66 -7.72 -21.31 -0.74
CA ASP A 66 -7.92 -21.68 0.65
C ASP A 66 -8.90 -20.74 1.37
N ARG A 67 -9.20 -21.03 2.64
CA ARG A 67 -10.18 -20.27 3.43
C ARG A 67 -9.76 -18.82 3.70
N LEU A 68 -8.47 -18.52 3.80
CA LEU A 68 -7.99 -17.15 3.97
C LEU A 68 -8.20 -16.35 2.67
N GLY A 69 -7.95 -16.98 1.52
CA GLY A 69 -8.26 -16.41 0.22
C GLY A 69 -9.76 -16.16 0.03
N ASP A 70 -10.61 -17.09 0.45
CA ASP A 70 -12.07 -16.92 0.38
C ASP A 70 -12.55 -15.78 1.29
N PHE A 71 -11.97 -15.65 2.48
CA PHE A 71 -12.22 -14.52 3.37
C PHE A 71 -11.87 -13.19 2.72
N LEU A 72 -10.70 -13.07 2.09
CA LEU A 72 -10.28 -11.83 1.44
C LEU A 72 -11.14 -11.50 0.21
N LEU A 73 -11.57 -12.49 -0.56
CA LEU A 73 -12.51 -12.28 -1.67
C LEU A 73 -13.87 -11.76 -1.18
N HIS A 74 -14.38 -12.35 -0.11
CA HIS A 74 -15.64 -11.90 0.51
C HIS A 74 -15.53 -10.46 1.01
N LEU A 75 -14.40 -10.11 1.63
CA LEU A 75 -14.14 -8.74 2.09
C LEU A 75 -14.07 -7.72 0.95
N LEU A 76 -13.50 -8.09 -0.20
CA LEU A 76 -13.51 -7.25 -1.41
C LEU A 76 -14.94 -7.03 -1.90
N ASP A 77 -15.77 -8.08 -1.95
CA ASP A 77 -17.19 -8.01 -2.32
C ASP A 77 -17.98 -7.10 -1.37
N GLU A 78 -17.81 -7.27 -0.05
CA GLU A 78 -18.47 -6.43 0.97
C GLU A 78 -18.11 -4.95 0.84
N ARG A 79 -16.89 -4.64 0.42
CA ARG A 79 -16.40 -3.27 0.21
C ARG A 79 -16.73 -2.70 -1.16
N GLY A 80 -17.37 -3.48 -2.03
CA GLY A 80 -17.70 -3.07 -3.40
C GLY A 80 -16.48 -2.88 -4.31
N ILE A 81 -15.36 -3.51 -3.99
CA ILE A 81 -14.11 -3.46 -4.75
C ILE A 81 -14.14 -4.56 -5.82
N ASP A 82 -13.91 -4.20 -7.08
CA ASP A 82 -13.86 -5.18 -8.16
C ASP A 82 -12.63 -6.09 -7.99
N ARG A 83 -12.88 -7.41 -7.95
CA ARG A 83 -11.86 -8.44 -7.70
C ARG A 83 -11.58 -9.35 -8.88
N ARG A 84 -12.05 -9.00 -10.08
CA ARG A 84 -11.83 -9.83 -11.28
C ARG A 84 -10.36 -10.02 -11.64
N GLY A 85 -9.49 -9.11 -11.20
CA GLY A 85 -8.03 -9.22 -11.34
C GLY A 85 -7.36 -10.15 -10.32
N VAL A 86 -8.11 -10.79 -9.42
CA VAL A 86 -7.52 -11.69 -8.41
C VAL A 86 -7.35 -13.10 -8.96
N VAL A 87 -6.09 -13.53 -9.06
CA VAL A 87 -5.70 -14.89 -9.47
C VAL A 87 -5.81 -15.85 -8.27
N ARG A 88 -6.32 -17.07 -8.50
CA ARG A 88 -6.38 -18.13 -7.48
C ARG A 88 -5.31 -19.18 -7.73
N ASP A 89 -4.46 -19.42 -6.73
CA ASP A 89 -3.41 -20.44 -6.76
C ASP A 89 -3.89 -21.69 -6.01
N SER A 90 -3.93 -22.84 -6.70
CA SER A 90 -4.34 -24.12 -6.10
C SER A 90 -3.23 -24.81 -5.30
N THR A 91 -2.01 -24.33 -5.39
CA THR A 91 -0.81 -24.97 -4.82
C THR A 91 -0.16 -24.17 -3.70
N THR A 92 -0.23 -22.85 -3.77
CA THR A 92 0.40 -21.96 -2.80
C THR A 92 -0.68 -21.31 -1.91
N PRO A 93 -0.56 -21.43 -0.58
CA PRO A 93 -1.52 -20.81 0.33
C PRO A 93 -1.52 -19.28 0.23
N THR A 94 -2.64 -18.69 0.67
CA THR A 94 -2.79 -17.24 0.80
C THR A 94 -1.73 -16.66 1.73
N SER A 95 -1.19 -15.51 1.37
CA SER A 95 -0.31 -14.73 2.24
C SER A 95 -1.00 -14.38 3.56
N ALA A 96 -0.29 -14.53 4.65
CA ALA A 96 -0.82 -14.28 5.97
C ALA A 96 0.21 -13.67 6.92
N THR A 97 -0.25 -12.83 7.84
CA THR A 97 0.57 -12.28 8.92
C THR A 97 -0.05 -12.63 10.27
N ILE A 98 0.77 -13.09 11.21
CA ILE A 98 0.40 -13.08 12.62
C ILE A 98 0.95 -11.79 13.21
N VAL A 99 0.06 -10.95 13.73
CA VAL A 99 0.38 -9.66 14.34
C VAL A 99 0.19 -9.79 15.85
N LEU A 100 1.27 -9.69 16.58
CA LEU A 100 1.29 -9.69 18.06
C LEU A 100 1.36 -8.24 18.52
N VAL A 101 0.34 -7.81 19.27
CA VAL A 101 0.22 -6.43 19.76
C VAL A 101 0.50 -6.40 21.25
N ALA A 102 1.55 -5.72 21.67
CA ALA A 102 1.90 -5.55 23.09
C ALA A 102 0.92 -4.58 23.80
N PRO A 103 0.85 -4.60 25.17
CA PRO A 103 0.01 -3.67 25.92
C PRO A 103 0.25 -2.19 25.59
N GLY A 104 1.47 -1.82 25.24
CA GLY A 104 1.87 -0.46 24.83
C GLY A 104 1.49 -0.10 23.38
N GLY A 105 1.00 -1.09 22.60
CA GLY A 105 0.63 -0.89 21.20
C GLY A 105 1.73 -1.28 20.20
N GLU A 106 2.94 -1.60 20.67
CA GLU A 106 4.04 -2.07 19.82
C GLU A 106 3.65 -3.41 19.16
N ARG A 107 4.11 -3.61 17.93
CA ARG A 107 3.74 -4.78 17.13
C ARG A 107 4.94 -5.59 16.69
N THR A 108 4.75 -6.91 16.71
CA THR A 108 5.68 -7.88 16.13
C THR A 108 4.95 -8.69 15.07
N PHE A 109 5.62 -8.94 13.96
CA PHE A 109 5.03 -9.57 12.79
C PHE A 109 5.73 -10.89 12.48
N LEU A 110 4.93 -11.95 12.26
CA LEU A 110 5.38 -13.17 11.62
C LEU A 110 4.66 -13.24 10.27
N HIS A 111 5.38 -13.03 9.17
CA HIS A 111 4.80 -12.90 7.84
C HIS A 111 5.17 -14.08 6.95
N PHE A 112 4.15 -14.62 6.26
CA PHE A 112 4.27 -15.61 5.20
C PHE A 112 3.86 -14.98 3.87
N THR A 113 4.79 -14.87 2.95
CA THR A 113 4.56 -14.21 1.64
C THR A 113 3.57 -14.96 0.75
N GLY A 114 3.51 -16.29 0.83
CA GLY A 114 2.51 -17.14 0.19
C GLY A 114 2.32 -16.85 -1.30
N ALA A 115 1.05 -16.82 -1.71
CA ALA A 115 0.66 -16.62 -3.11
C ALA A 115 1.13 -15.27 -3.68
N ASN A 116 1.29 -14.21 -2.86
CA ASN A 116 1.81 -12.93 -3.33
C ASN A 116 3.20 -13.07 -3.99
N ALA A 117 4.09 -13.88 -3.40
CA ALA A 117 5.43 -14.11 -3.95
C ALA A 117 5.41 -14.89 -5.28
N GLN A 118 4.31 -15.60 -5.57
CA GLN A 118 4.13 -16.43 -6.76
C GLN A 118 3.36 -15.72 -7.89
N LEU A 119 2.91 -14.48 -7.68
CA LEU A 119 2.22 -13.71 -8.72
C LEU A 119 3.16 -13.43 -9.89
N ARG A 120 2.70 -13.73 -11.11
CA ARG A 120 3.46 -13.52 -12.35
C ARG A 120 2.69 -12.59 -13.27
N SER A 121 3.41 -11.84 -14.08
CA SER A 121 2.80 -10.90 -15.04
C SER A 121 1.94 -11.57 -16.11
N ASP A 122 2.27 -12.80 -16.52
CA ASP A 122 1.54 -13.58 -17.52
C ASP A 122 0.22 -14.20 -17.00
N GLU A 123 -0.05 -14.14 -15.70
CA GLU A 123 -1.30 -14.56 -15.07
C GLU A 123 -2.32 -13.41 -14.97
N LEU A 124 -1.90 -12.17 -15.22
CA LEU A 124 -2.70 -10.99 -15.03
C LEU A 124 -3.47 -10.60 -16.28
N ASP A 125 -4.72 -10.20 -16.11
CA ASP A 125 -5.52 -9.59 -17.17
C ASP A 125 -5.04 -8.16 -17.42
N THR A 126 -4.23 -7.98 -18.45
CA THR A 126 -3.66 -6.68 -18.82
C THR A 126 -4.74 -5.65 -19.18
N ASP A 127 -5.84 -6.06 -19.81
CA ASP A 127 -6.91 -5.13 -20.18
C ASP A 127 -7.64 -4.62 -18.93
N LEU A 128 -7.83 -5.47 -17.92
CA LEU A 128 -8.35 -5.03 -16.61
C LEU A 128 -7.37 -4.09 -15.90
N LEU A 129 -6.07 -4.44 -15.85
CA LEU A 129 -5.06 -3.58 -15.23
C LEU A 129 -5.04 -2.18 -15.83
N LEU A 130 -5.21 -2.08 -17.14
CA LEU A 130 -5.14 -0.82 -17.90
C LEU A 130 -6.51 -0.17 -18.11
N SER A 131 -7.57 -0.67 -17.49
CA SER A 131 -8.91 -0.09 -17.54
C SER A 131 -9.11 1.09 -16.57
N GLY A 132 -8.18 1.28 -15.63
CA GLY A 132 -8.16 2.40 -14.68
C GLY A 132 -7.54 3.67 -15.25
N ARG A 133 -7.85 4.82 -14.62
CA ARG A 133 -7.13 6.08 -14.87
C ARG A 133 -5.73 6.04 -14.25
N VAL A 134 -5.58 5.28 -13.16
CA VAL A 134 -4.31 5.01 -12.48
C VAL A 134 -4.11 3.50 -12.32
N LEU A 135 -2.93 3.00 -12.68
CA LEU A 135 -2.41 1.71 -12.26
C LEU A 135 -1.48 1.95 -11.06
N HIS A 136 -1.87 1.48 -9.89
CA HIS A 136 -1.07 1.55 -8.68
C HIS A 136 -0.45 0.20 -8.36
N ALA A 137 0.89 0.09 -8.46
CA ALA A 137 1.64 -1.07 -8.00
C ALA A 137 1.88 -0.91 -6.49
N ALA A 138 1.19 -1.74 -5.70
CA ALA A 138 1.05 -1.61 -4.26
C ALA A 138 1.80 -2.70 -3.50
N GLY A 139 2.83 -2.33 -2.75
CA GLY A 139 3.61 -3.26 -1.94
C GLY A 139 4.66 -4.04 -2.72
N ALA A 140 5.36 -3.38 -3.64
CA ALA A 140 6.51 -3.96 -4.34
C ALA A 140 7.64 -4.34 -3.37
N LEU A 141 8.49 -5.27 -3.79
CA LEU A 141 9.62 -5.92 -3.10
C LEU A 141 9.28 -7.18 -2.30
N VAL A 142 8.01 -7.61 -2.25
CA VAL A 142 7.60 -8.89 -1.66
C VAL A 142 6.82 -9.78 -2.63
N MET A 143 6.74 -9.36 -3.88
CA MET A 143 6.15 -10.14 -4.99
C MET A 143 7.25 -10.74 -5.86
N ASP A 144 7.97 -11.73 -5.34
CA ASP A 144 9.22 -12.23 -5.88
C ASP A 144 9.23 -12.54 -7.39
N ARG A 145 8.13 -13.03 -7.95
CA ARG A 145 8.03 -13.36 -9.36
C ARG A 145 7.52 -12.22 -10.24
N LEU A 146 6.97 -11.17 -9.63
CA LEU A 146 6.48 -9.98 -10.33
C LEU A 146 7.46 -8.82 -10.27
N ASP A 147 8.13 -8.62 -9.13
CA ASP A 147 9.04 -7.50 -8.91
C ASP A 147 10.19 -7.45 -9.92
N GLY A 148 10.61 -6.25 -10.27
CA GLY A 148 11.69 -6.00 -11.24
C GLY A 148 11.18 -5.91 -12.67
N GLU A 149 11.85 -6.58 -13.61
CA GLU A 149 11.54 -6.49 -15.05
C GLU A 149 10.09 -6.86 -15.41
N PRO A 150 9.45 -7.91 -14.81
CA PRO A 150 8.06 -8.20 -15.13
C PRO A 150 7.09 -7.05 -14.77
N LEU A 151 7.28 -6.43 -13.60
CA LEU A 151 6.50 -5.26 -13.17
C LEU A 151 6.82 -4.04 -14.04
N ALA A 152 8.09 -3.82 -14.36
CA ALA A 152 8.51 -2.74 -15.24
C ALA A 152 7.83 -2.83 -16.62
N GLY A 153 7.69 -4.04 -17.17
CA GLY A 153 6.96 -4.28 -18.42
C GLY A 153 5.48 -3.87 -18.36
N LEU A 154 4.80 -4.18 -17.25
CA LEU A 154 3.39 -3.78 -17.03
C LEU A 154 3.26 -2.25 -16.90
N LEU A 155 4.15 -1.61 -16.14
CA LEU A 155 4.16 -0.14 -15.97
C LEU A 155 4.49 0.58 -17.30
N ALA A 156 5.42 0.03 -18.09
CA ALA A 156 5.74 0.56 -19.43
C ALA A 156 4.53 0.51 -20.36
N GLU A 157 3.79 -0.60 -20.37
CA GLU A 157 2.58 -0.74 -21.16
C GLU A 157 1.47 0.21 -20.68
N ALA A 158 1.30 0.37 -19.35
CA ALA A 158 0.36 1.33 -18.78
C ALA A 158 0.66 2.75 -19.27
N LYS A 159 1.91 3.17 -19.15
CA LYS A 159 2.38 4.50 -19.61
C LYS A 159 2.17 4.68 -21.11
N ARG A 160 2.47 3.67 -21.93
CA ARG A 160 2.24 3.68 -23.37
C ARG A 160 0.77 3.86 -23.75
N ARG A 161 -0.16 3.33 -22.93
CA ARG A 161 -1.61 3.50 -23.12
C ARG A 161 -2.19 4.76 -22.45
N GLY A 162 -1.34 5.61 -21.88
CA GLY A 162 -1.78 6.85 -21.22
C GLY A 162 -2.45 6.64 -19.86
N VAL A 163 -2.21 5.50 -19.20
CA VAL A 163 -2.62 5.23 -17.82
C VAL A 163 -1.53 5.77 -16.90
N THR A 164 -1.91 6.61 -15.95
CA THR A 164 -0.98 7.11 -14.92
C THR A 164 -0.47 5.96 -14.06
N THR A 165 0.83 5.91 -13.80
CA THR A 165 1.45 4.87 -13.00
C THR A 165 1.87 5.37 -11.64
N CYS A 166 1.49 4.66 -10.59
CA CYS A 166 1.92 4.92 -9.23
C CYS A 166 2.58 3.67 -8.64
N LEU A 167 3.68 3.85 -7.92
CA LEU A 167 4.40 2.76 -7.28
C LEU A 167 4.59 3.06 -5.80
N ASP A 168 4.29 2.08 -4.96
CA ASP A 168 4.64 2.06 -3.54
C ASP A 168 5.36 0.77 -3.20
N THR A 169 6.22 0.83 -2.19
CA THR A 169 7.05 -0.29 -1.75
C THR A 169 6.73 -0.66 -0.31
N VAL A 170 7.15 -1.85 0.08
CA VAL A 170 7.22 -2.29 1.48
C VAL A 170 8.65 -2.58 1.86
N TRP A 171 8.92 -2.70 3.17
CA TRP A 171 10.23 -3.02 3.66
C TRP A 171 10.71 -4.38 3.14
N ASP A 172 11.85 -4.39 2.43
CA ASP A 172 12.49 -5.62 1.97
C ASP A 172 13.39 -6.21 3.06
N ALA A 173 12.90 -7.25 3.74
CA ALA A 173 13.67 -7.98 4.74
C ALA A 173 14.84 -8.79 4.15
N THR A 174 14.95 -8.87 2.82
CA THR A 174 15.98 -9.64 2.10
C THR A 174 17.08 -8.79 1.49
N ASP A 175 17.01 -7.46 1.71
CA ASP A 175 18.00 -6.46 1.23
C ASP A 175 18.20 -6.42 -0.31
N ARG A 176 17.15 -6.76 -1.08
CA ARG A 176 17.19 -6.78 -2.55
C ARG A 176 16.62 -5.48 -3.15
N TRP A 177 16.88 -4.35 -2.55
CA TRP A 177 16.35 -3.03 -2.86
C TRP A 177 16.47 -2.63 -4.35
N THR A 178 17.54 -3.07 -5.02
CA THR A 178 17.78 -2.74 -6.43
C THR A 178 16.77 -3.34 -7.40
N ARG A 179 15.95 -4.30 -6.96
CA ARG A 179 14.90 -4.92 -7.81
C ARG A 179 13.87 -3.92 -8.32
N ILE A 180 13.67 -2.81 -7.61
CA ILE A 180 12.69 -1.80 -8.04
C ILE A 180 13.20 -0.89 -9.15
N LEU A 181 14.51 -0.78 -9.34
CA LEU A 181 15.14 0.17 -10.26
C LEU A 181 14.63 0.06 -11.71
N PRO A 182 14.41 -1.13 -12.30
CA PRO A 182 13.85 -1.24 -13.64
C PRO A 182 12.47 -0.61 -13.82
N CYS A 183 11.70 -0.48 -12.73
CA CYS A 183 10.36 0.09 -12.75
C CYS A 183 10.37 1.62 -12.84
N LEU A 184 11.36 2.29 -12.23
CA LEU A 184 11.34 3.73 -12.00
C LEU A 184 11.17 4.58 -13.27
N PRO A 185 11.75 4.25 -14.45
CA PRO A 185 11.53 5.01 -15.68
C PRO A 185 10.08 5.03 -16.17
N TYR A 186 9.27 4.10 -15.69
CA TYR A 186 7.86 3.94 -16.06
C TYR A 186 6.89 4.36 -14.95
N VAL A 187 7.39 4.99 -13.88
CA VAL A 187 6.60 5.43 -12.73
C VAL A 187 6.40 6.93 -12.80
N ASP A 188 5.14 7.36 -12.90
CA ASP A 188 4.80 8.79 -12.87
C ASP A 188 4.82 9.34 -11.45
N VAL A 189 4.39 8.53 -10.44
CA VAL A 189 4.38 8.93 -9.03
C VAL A 189 4.97 7.81 -8.17
N PHE A 190 6.06 8.08 -7.46
CA PHE A 190 6.72 7.14 -6.56
C PHE A 190 6.58 7.57 -5.10
N THR A 191 6.07 6.69 -4.24
CA THR A 191 5.64 7.01 -2.86
C THR A 191 6.29 6.15 -1.78
N PRO A 192 7.61 5.96 -1.76
CA PRO A 192 8.26 5.14 -0.74
C PRO A 192 8.24 5.82 0.64
N SER A 193 8.39 5.03 1.71
CA SER A 193 8.80 5.60 2.99
C SER A 193 10.23 6.14 2.92
N LEU A 194 10.57 7.08 3.80
CA LEU A 194 11.94 7.60 3.86
C LEU A 194 12.97 6.51 4.17
N ALA A 195 12.60 5.53 5.00
CA ALA A 195 13.49 4.42 5.35
C ALA A 195 13.81 3.56 4.12
N GLU A 196 12.79 3.18 3.35
CA GLU A 196 12.93 2.45 2.09
C GLU A 196 13.74 3.26 1.07
N ALA A 197 13.37 4.53 0.88
CA ALA A 197 14.06 5.41 -0.06
C ALA A 197 15.57 5.57 0.25
N ARG A 198 15.93 5.63 1.53
CA ARG A 198 17.34 5.62 1.98
C ARG A 198 18.03 4.29 1.69
N ALA A 199 17.33 3.17 1.88
CA ALA A 199 17.86 1.86 1.56
C ALA A 199 18.13 1.69 0.04
N PHE A 200 17.24 2.22 -0.83
CA PHE A 200 17.44 2.23 -2.29
C PHE A 200 18.63 3.09 -2.71
N THR A 201 18.70 4.31 -2.19
CA THR A 201 19.59 5.34 -2.72
C THR A 201 20.92 5.42 -1.99
N ARG A 202 20.97 4.92 -0.75
CA ARG A 202 22.08 5.10 0.21
C ARG A 202 22.39 6.57 0.51
N GLU A 203 21.44 7.45 0.21
CA GLU A 203 21.47 8.87 0.56
C GLU A 203 20.77 9.10 1.88
N HIS A 204 21.10 10.20 2.60
CA HIS A 204 20.55 10.51 3.91
C HIS A 204 19.64 11.73 3.91
N GLU A 205 20.02 12.77 3.18
CA GLU A 205 19.27 14.02 3.11
C GLU A 205 18.07 13.89 2.16
N LEU A 206 16.91 14.44 2.55
CA LEU A 206 15.66 14.30 1.82
C LEU A 206 15.77 14.69 0.36
N GLU A 207 16.41 15.84 0.10
CA GLU A 207 16.56 16.34 -1.26
C GLU A 207 17.51 15.46 -2.10
N SER A 208 18.57 14.93 -1.49
CA SER A 208 19.50 14.00 -2.15
C SER A 208 18.84 12.67 -2.47
N VAL A 209 18.06 12.13 -1.51
CA VAL A 209 17.24 10.93 -1.70
C VAL A 209 16.27 11.12 -2.88
N ALA A 210 15.47 12.18 -2.84
CA ALA A 210 14.48 12.44 -3.90
C ALA A 210 15.14 12.63 -5.28
N ARG A 211 16.22 13.40 -5.35
CA ARG A 211 16.99 13.59 -6.60
C ARG A 211 17.61 12.29 -7.12
N ALA A 212 18.08 11.41 -6.23
CA ALA A 212 18.62 10.11 -6.65
C ALA A 212 17.54 9.25 -7.30
N LEU A 213 16.34 9.22 -6.74
CA LEU A 213 15.18 8.49 -7.30
C LEU A 213 14.73 9.07 -8.64
N GLN A 214 14.70 10.42 -8.77
CA GLN A 214 14.39 11.07 -10.05
C GLN A 214 15.47 10.81 -11.10
N ARG A 215 16.77 10.82 -10.74
CA ARG A 215 17.84 10.41 -11.67
C ARG A 215 17.73 8.95 -12.11
N ALA A 216 17.17 8.08 -11.27
CA ALA A 216 16.87 6.69 -11.63
C ALA A 216 15.63 6.54 -12.53
N GLY A 217 14.94 7.65 -12.84
CA GLY A 217 13.85 7.68 -13.81
C GLY A 217 12.46 7.92 -13.24
N ALA A 218 12.27 7.93 -11.91
CA ALA A 218 10.97 8.24 -11.30
C ALA A 218 10.53 9.68 -11.67
N GLY A 219 9.24 9.84 -11.94
CA GLY A 219 8.61 11.15 -12.15
C GLY A 219 8.51 11.95 -10.86
N ASP A 220 7.31 12.15 -10.36
CA ASP A 220 7.07 12.78 -9.07
C ASP A 220 7.48 11.85 -7.92
N VAL A 221 8.31 12.33 -7.01
CA VAL A 221 8.74 11.58 -5.81
C VAL A 221 8.13 12.21 -4.58
N VAL A 222 7.34 11.42 -3.83
CA VAL A 222 6.69 11.82 -2.58
C VAL A 222 7.14 10.88 -1.46
N LEU A 223 8.08 11.33 -0.61
CA LEU A 223 8.61 10.54 0.50
C LEU A 223 7.68 10.62 1.71
N LYS A 224 7.20 9.47 2.18
CA LYS A 224 6.43 9.38 3.43
C LYS A 224 7.36 9.53 4.63
N LEU A 225 7.08 10.47 5.53
CA LEU A 225 7.90 10.78 6.71
C LEU A 225 7.23 10.35 8.03
N GLY A 226 6.18 9.52 7.96
CA GLY A 226 5.39 9.11 9.13
C GLY A 226 4.77 10.32 9.84
N PRO A 227 4.96 10.45 11.17
CA PRO A 227 4.38 11.56 11.93
C PRO A 227 4.93 12.95 11.56
N ALA A 228 5.96 13.04 10.72
CA ALA A 228 6.51 14.30 10.21
C ALA A 228 5.87 14.74 8.87
N GLY A 229 4.84 14.03 8.39
CA GLY A 229 4.14 14.35 7.13
C GLY A 229 4.82 13.73 5.91
N CYS A 230 5.06 14.50 4.88
CA CYS A 230 5.76 14.03 3.68
C CYS A 230 6.72 15.08 3.11
N TYR A 231 7.57 14.63 2.20
CA TYR A 231 8.45 15.49 1.41
C TYR A 231 8.15 15.27 -0.08
N VAL A 232 7.88 16.35 -0.79
CA VAL A 232 7.61 16.34 -2.22
C VAL A 232 8.82 16.91 -2.95
N ALA A 233 9.39 16.15 -3.88
CA ALA A 233 10.54 16.60 -4.67
C ALA A 233 10.23 17.91 -5.41
N GLY A 234 11.13 18.89 -5.34
CA GLY A 234 10.95 20.19 -5.96
C GLY A 234 10.01 21.16 -5.23
N ILE A 235 9.26 20.70 -4.20
CA ILE A 235 8.34 21.54 -3.39
C ILE A 235 8.88 21.68 -1.96
N GLY A 236 9.24 20.57 -1.33
CA GLY A 236 9.73 20.55 0.04
C GLY A 236 8.85 19.74 1.00
N ARG A 237 8.93 20.04 2.30
CA ARG A 237 8.13 19.37 3.33
C ARG A 237 6.69 19.88 3.34
N ILE A 238 5.77 18.92 3.40
CA ILE A 238 4.34 19.18 3.63
C ILE A 238 4.04 18.75 5.07
N ALA A 239 3.51 19.68 5.85
CA ALA A 239 3.26 19.46 7.26
C ALA A 239 2.28 18.30 7.52
N PRO A 240 2.48 17.53 8.60
CA PRO A 240 1.57 16.46 8.98
C PRO A 240 0.23 16.99 9.46
N VAL A 241 -0.78 16.17 9.39
CA VAL A 241 -2.04 16.35 10.12
C VAL A 241 -1.89 15.69 11.49
N ARG A 242 -2.16 16.43 12.55
CA ARG A 242 -2.03 15.92 13.93
C ARG A 242 -3.29 15.21 14.37
N VAL A 243 -3.15 13.96 14.74
CA VAL A 243 -4.20 13.11 15.32
C VAL A 243 -3.64 12.34 16.52
N ARG A 244 -4.51 11.73 17.30
CA ARG A 244 -4.10 10.72 18.29
C ARG A 244 -3.98 9.37 17.59
N ALA A 245 -2.78 8.97 17.27
CA ALA A 245 -2.52 7.66 16.65
C ALA A 245 -2.70 6.54 17.68
N LEU A 246 -3.34 5.46 17.21
CA LEU A 246 -3.55 4.20 17.92
C LEU A 246 -2.88 3.03 17.21
N ASP A 247 -2.88 3.02 15.87
CA ASP A 247 -2.35 1.94 15.04
C ASP A 247 -1.86 2.49 13.69
N GLU A 248 -0.59 2.29 13.35
CA GLU A 248 -0.01 2.81 12.11
C GLU A 248 -0.25 1.91 10.88
N THR A 249 -0.96 0.77 11.05
CA THR A 249 -1.23 -0.16 9.95
C THR A 249 -2.04 0.53 8.85
N GLY A 250 -1.60 0.37 7.60
CA GLY A 250 -2.30 0.93 6.43
C GLY A 250 -2.17 2.44 6.25
N ALA A 251 -1.46 3.16 7.14
CA ALA A 251 -1.29 4.61 7.02
C ALA A 251 -0.60 5.00 5.70
N GLY A 252 0.40 4.23 5.26
CA GLY A 252 1.06 4.41 3.96
C GLY A 252 0.11 4.21 2.79
N ASP A 253 -0.71 3.17 2.84
CA ASP A 253 -1.68 2.82 1.80
C ASP A 253 -2.78 3.89 1.70
N ALA A 254 -3.29 4.34 2.84
CA ALA A 254 -4.27 5.43 2.91
C ALA A 254 -3.67 6.77 2.43
N PHE A 255 -2.41 7.05 2.76
CA PHE A 255 -1.68 8.19 2.22
C PHE A 255 -1.68 8.16 0.69
N VAL A 256 -1.34 7.02 0.08
CA VAL A 256 -1.34 6.87 -1.38
C VAL A 256 -2.74 7.11 -1.94
N ALA A 257 -3.78 6.55 -1.35
CA ALA A 257 -5.16 6.77 -1.81
C ALA A 257 -5.54 8.27 -1.80
N GLY A 258 -5.17 9.00 -0.74
CA GLY A 258 -5.37 10.45 -0.66
C GLY A 258 -4.59 11.23 -1.72
N LEU A 259 -3.35 10.84 -2.00
CA LEU A 259 -2.53 11.42 -3.06
C LEU A 259 -3.17 11.20 -4.44
N LEU A 260 -3.55 9.95 -4.74
CA LEU A 260 -4.18 9.59 -6.00
C LEU A 260 -5.52 10.31 -6.19
N PHE A 261 -6.32 10.45 -5.13
CA PHE A 261 -7.54 11.26 -5.18
C PHE A 261 -7.24 12.67 -5.67
N GLY A 262 -6.29 13.37 -5.03
CA GLY A 262 -5.93 14.74 -5.42
C GLY A 262 -5.45 14.85 -6.86
N LEU A 263 -4.59 13.92 -7.31
CA LEU A 263 -4.10 13.87 -8.69
C LEU A 263 -5.25 13.64 -9.70
N LEU A 264 -6.17 12.74 -9.39
CA LEU A 264 -7.35 12.44 -10.23
C LEU A 264 -8.32 13.63 -10.32
N GLN A 265 -8.33 14.53 -9.32
CA GLN A 265 -9.05 15.83 -9.36
C GLN A 265 -8.26 16.91 -10.11
N GLY A 266 -7.06 16.62 -10.63
CA GLY A 266 -6.21 17.60 -11.30
C GLY A 266 -5.60 18.64 -10.34
N TRP A 267 -5.47 18.33 -9.05
CA TRP A 267 -4.89 19.24 -8.08
C TRP A 267 -3.36 19.35 -8.25
N PRO A 268 -2.80 20.53 -7.90
CA PRO A 268 -1.35 20.62 -7.72
C PRO A 268 -0.84 19.59 -6.71
N LEU A 269 0.36 19.05 -6.93
CA LEU A 269 0.93 17.98 -6.13
C LEU A 269 1.02 18.33 -4.63
N GLU A 270 1.29 19.61 -4.30
CA GLU A 270 1.27 20.09 -2.90
C GLU A 270 -0.10 19.89 -2.24
N ARG A 271 -1.18 20.24 -2.96
CA ARG A 271 -2.55 20.08 -2.46
C ARG A 271 -2.91 18.59 -2.31
N ALA A 272 -2.53 17.78 -3.29
CA ALA A 272 -2.71 16.32 -3.23
C ALA A 272 -1.94 15.69 -2.06
N ALA A 273 -0.72 16.16 -1.78
CA ALA A 273 0.09 15.69 -0.65
C ALA A 273 -0.51 16.07 0.72
N ARG A 274 -1.20 17.22 0.83
CA ARG A 274 -1.96 17.57 2.05
C ARG A 274 -3.12 16.61 2.29
N MET A 275 -3.86 16.24 1.23
CA MET A 275 -4.91 15.23 1.28
C MET A 275 -4.36 13.86 1.67
N ALA A 276 -3.20 13.49 1.12
CA ALA A 276 -2.48 12.27 1.46
C ALA A 276 -2.11 12.20 2.95
N ASN A 277 -1.55 13.29 3.52
CA ASN A 277 -1.25 13.38 4.94
C ASN A 277 -2.50 13.22 5.82
N ALA A 278 -3.65 13.77 5.42
CA ALA A 278 -4.89 13.64 6.17
C ALA A 278 -5.40 12.18 6.16
N MET A 279 -5.40 11.53 5.00
CA MET A 279 -5.79 10.13 4.88
C MET A 279 -4.87 9.20 5.68
N GLY A 280 -3.55 9.38 5.57
CA GLY A 280 -2.58 8.63 6.37
C GLY A 280 -2.77 8.82 7.86
N ALA A 281 -3.04 10.05 8.31
CA ALA A 281 -3.32 10.37 9.71
C ALA A 281 -4.63 9.69 10.18
N LEU A 282 -5.71 9.77 9.41
CA LEU A 282 -7.00 9.13 9.75
C LEU A 282 -6.85 7.62 9.91
N ALA A 283 -6.11 6.95 9.04
CA ALA A 283 -5.89 5.51 9.16
C ALA A 283 -5.31 5.13 10.52
N THR A 284 -4.51 6.00 11.15
CA THR A 284 -3.89 5.71 12.45
C THR A 284 -4.82 5.87 13.64
N THR A 285 -6.03 6.41 13.49
CA THR A 285 -6.93 6.76 14.61
C THR A 285 -7.69 5.59 15.20
N ALA A 286 -7.66 4.42 14.55
CA ALA A 286 -8.30 3.19 15.01
C ALA A 286 -7.37 1.99 14.80
N ILE A 287 -7.70 0.85 15.43
CA ILE A 287 -6.94 -0.39 15.26
C ILE A 287 -7.38 -1.10 13.98
N GLY A 288 -6.43 -1.33 13.07
CA GLY A 288 -6.66 -1.92 11.75
C GLY A 288 -6.45 -0.91 10.62
N ALA A 289 -6.17 -1.43 9.42
CA ALA A 289 -5.68 -0.61 8.29
C ALA A 289 -6.72 0.39 7.71
N SER A 290 -8.00 0.20 7.98
CA SER A 290 -9.08 0.98 7.35
C SER A 290 -10.16 1.48 8.30
N GLU A 291 -10.11 1.09 9.56
CA GLU A 291 -11.16 1.36 10.55
C GLU A 291 -11.22 2.83 10.98
N GLY A 292 -10.09 3.55 10.93
CA GLY A 292 -10.02 4.99 11.21
C GLY A 292 -10.40 5.88 10.02
N LEU A 293 -10.55 5.32 8.82
CA LEU A 293 -10.82 6.10 7.62
C LEU A 293 -12.20 6.74 7.65
N GLN A 294 -12.25 8.01 7.29
CA GLN A 294 -13.48 8.80 7.18
C GLN A 294 -13.85 9.01 5.70
N GLY A 295 -15.01 9.60 5.46
CA GLY A 295 -15.44 9.99 4.12
C GLY A 295 -14.69 11.20 3.57
N LEU A 296 -14.98 11.54 2.31
CA LEU A 296 -14.30 12.64 1.61
C LEU A 296 -14.46 13.98 2.35
N LYS A 297 -15.66 14.29 2.83
CA LYS A 297 -15.95 15.58 3.48
C LYS A 297 -15.11 15.80 4.73
N GLU A 298 -15.09 14.81 5.62
CA GLU A 298 -14.34 14.84 6.87
C GLU A 298 -12.84 14.90 6.60
N THR A 299 -12.37 14.18 5.57
CA THR A 299 -10.97 14.19 5.17
C THR A 299 -10.54 15.54 4.62
N LEU A 300 -11.37 16.20 3.79
CA LEU A 300 -11.12 17.55 3.26
C LEU A 300 -11.02 18.57 4.39
N ALA A 301 -11.97 18.53 5.34
CA ALA A 301 -11.95 19.40 6.51
C ALA A 301 -10.68 19.24 7.32
N LEU A 302 -10.28 17.99 7.61
CA LEU A 302 -9.06 17.69 8.35
C LEU A 302 -7.80 18.13 7.60
N ALA A 303 -7.79 18.04 6.28
CA ALA A 303 -6.69 18.52 5.42
C ALA A 303 -6.66 20.05 5.26
N GLY A 304 -7.71 20.78 5.68
CA GLY A 304 -7.88 22.20 5.41
C GLY A 304 -8.02 22.50 3.91
N LEU A 305 -8.82 21.70 3.20
CA LEU A 305 -9.00 21.75 1.73
C LEU A 305 -10.47 21.93 1.31
N GLU A 306 -11.34 22.35 2.23
CA GLU A 306 -12.76 22.66 1.97
C GLU A 306 -12.95 23.75 0.92
#